data_8898749f65540b72ece6c847c2b243be
#
_entry.id   8898749f65540b72ece6c847c2b243be
#
_cell.length_a   1.000
_cell.length_b   1.000
_cell.length_c   1.000
_cell.angle_alpha   90.00
_cell.angle_beta   90.00
_cell.angle_gamma   90.00
#
_symmetry.space_group_name_H-M   'P 1'
#
loop_
_entity.id
_entity.type
_entity.pdbx_description
1 polymer ?
#
loop_
_entity_poly.entity_id
_entity_poly.type
_entity_poly.pdbx_seq_one_letter_code
_entity_poly.pdbx_strand_id
1 'polypeptide(L)'
;MEWISFFERQPEDGQGIWYYGEHIGVWAGEYSYSPNDPFSPHLIFCHESPGLVDRMDAPWWMVDDGVMNRPIKPAKDYPDDYPSG
;
A
#
# COMPACT_ATOMS: atom_id res chain seq x y z
N MET A 1 4.45 -2.14 -15.39
CA MET A 1 4.18 -1.35 -14.20
C MET A 1 5.02 -1.84 -13.05
N GLU A 2 5.55 -0.93 -12.28
CA GLU A 2 6.46 -1.27 -11.20
C GLU A 2 5.87 -0.93 -9.84
N TRP A 3 6.21 -1.76 -8.87
CA TRP A 3 5.86 -1.47 -7.49
C TRP A 3 6.69 -0.30 -6.97
N ILE A 4 6.06 0.54 -6.18
CA ILE A 4 6.68 1.74 -5.61
C ILE A 4 6.75 1.58 -4.11
N SER A 5 7.91 1.93 -3.52
CA SER A 5 8.05 1.94 -2.07
C SER A 5 7.26 3.10 -1.47
N PHE A 6 6.47 2.82 -0.42
CA PHE A 6 5.77 3.86 0.33
C PHE A 6 6.74 4.86 0.98
N PHE A 7 7.97 4.45 1.21
CA PHE A 7 8.97 5.28 1.88
C PHE A 7 9.73 6.16 0.88
N GLU A 8 9.66 5.81 -0.40
CA GLU A 8 10.20 6.64 -1.47
C GLU A 8 9.18 7.66 -1.95
N ARG A 9 7.94 7.22 -2.14
CA ARG A 9 6.85 8.07 -2.61
C ARG A 9 5.53 7.50 -2.14
N GLN A 10 4.65 8.36 -1.63
CA GLN A 10 3.32 7.95 -1.20
C GLN A 10 2.29 8.27 -2.29
N PRO A 11 1.17 7.52 -2.31
CA PRO A 11 0.06 7.84 -3.20
C PRO A 11 -0.59 9.18 -2.83
N GLU A 12 -1.43 9.68 -3.70
CA GLU A 12 -2.26 10.83 -3.36
C GLU A 12 -3.39 10.41 -2.42
N ASP A 13 -3.81 11.33 -1.58
CA ASP A 13 -4.95 11.09 -0.69
C ASP A 13 -6.19 10.75 -1.51
N GLY A 14 -6.83 9.64 -1.17
CA GLY A 14 -8.01 9.17 -1.88
C GLY A 14 -7.73 8.36 -3.13
N GLN A 15 -6.45 8.10 -3.44
CA GLN A 15 -6.10 7.38 -4.65
C GLN A 15 -6.34 5.88 -4.52
N GLY A 16 -6.92 5.27 -5.56
CA GLY A 16 -7.04 3.82 -5.65
C GLY A 16 -5.68 3.20 -5.97
N ILE A 17 -5.31 2.19 -5.20
CA ILE A 17 -3.99 1.55 -5.33
C ILE A 17 -4.11 0.05 -5.20
N TRP A 18 -3.12 -0.65 -5.77
CA TRP A 18 -2.77 -2.00 -5.36
C TRP A 18 -1.71 -1.88 -4.29
N TYR A 19 -1.75 -2.75 -3.29
CA TYR A 19 -0.73 -2.74 -2.24
C TYR A 19 -0.32 -4.17 -1.93
N TYR A 20 0.90 -4.32 -1.42
CA TYR A 20 1.46 -5.63 -1.11
C TYR A 20 2.19 -5.60 0.22
N GLY A 21 1.96 -6.63 1.02
CA GLY A 21 2.71 -6.91 2.23
C GLY A 21 2.99 -8.40 2.32
N GLU A 22 4.12 -8.76 2.95
CA GLU A 22 4.55 -10.14 3.08
C GLU A 22 3.48 -11.06 3.68
N HIS A 23 2.76 -10.54 4.67
CA HIS A 23 1.79 -11.34 5.41
C HIS A 23 0.35 -11.21 4.91
N ILE A 24 0.09 -10.28 4.02
CA ILE A 24 -1.26 -10.01 3.55
C ILE A 24 -1.46 -10.25 2.06
N GLY A 25 -0.38 -10.29 1.28
CA GLY A 25 -0.48 -10.51 -0.17
C GLY A 25 -0.80 -9.23 -0.93
N VAL A 26 -1.28 -9.41 -2.17
CA VAL A 26 -1.62 -8.31 -3.09
C VAL A 26 -3.12 -8.06 -3.05
N TRP A 27 -3.51 -6.83 -2.74
CA TRP A 27 -4.91 -6.43 -2.65
C TRP A 27 -5.12 -5.03 -3.21
N ALA A 28 -6.35 -4.72 -3.60
CA ALA A 28 -6.72 -3.39 -4.03
C ALA A 28 -7.38 -2.63 -2.89
N GLY A 29 -7.13 -1.34 -2.81
CA GLY A 29 -7.72 -0.49 -1.79
C GLY A 29 -7.58 0.98 -2.14
N GLU A 30 -7.91 1.82 -1.16
CA GLU A 30 -7.81 3.26 -1.30
C GLU A 30 -6.87 3.81 -0.24
N TYR A 31 -5.93 4.62 -0.66
CA TYR A 31 -5.01 5.27 0.25
C TYR A 31 -5.65 6.51 0.86
N SER A 32 -5.48 6.70 2.15
CA SER A 32 -5.94 7.88 2.87
C SER A 32 -4.81 8.45 3.72
N TYR A 33 -4.53 9.72 3.54
CA TYR A 33 -3.52 10.40 4.34
C TYR A 33 -4.21 11.23 5.42
N SER A 34 -3.97 10.88 6.68
CA SER A 34 -4.58 11.54 7.84
C SER A 34 -3.48 11.88 8.84
N PRO A 35 -2.84 13.04 8.71
CA PRO A 35 -1.66 13.38 9.54
C PRO A 35 -1.97 13.47 11.03
N ASN A 36 -3.23 13.63 11.40
CA ASN A 36 -3.63 13.72 12.80
C ASN A 36 -4.14 12.41 13.39
N ASP A 37 -4.07 11.32 12.61
CA ASP A 37 -4.52 10.01 13.09
C ASP A 37 -3.58 9.52 14.19
N PRO A 38 -4.11 9.07 15.35
CA PRO A 38 -3.27 8.63 16.46
C PRO A 38 -2.50 7.34 16.19
N PHE A 39 -2.90 6.54 15.20
CA PHE A 39 -2.23 5.28 14.89
C PHE A 39 -1.23 5.44 13.77
N SER A 40 -1.65 6.02 12.66
CA SER A 40 -0.77 6.22 11.52
C SER A 40 -1.37 7.27 10.59
N PRO A 41 -0.54 8.16 10.04
CA PRO A 41 -1.03 9.09 9.02
C PRO A 41 -1.26 8.41 7.67
N HIS A 42 -0.75 7.19 7.48
CA HIS A 42 -0.81 6.48 6.21
C HIS A 42 -1.67 5.24 6.34
N LEU A 43 -2.92 5.33 5.93
CA LEU A 43 -3.87 4.23 6.04
C LEU A 43 -4.35 3.79 4.67
N ILE A 44 -4.55 2.49 4.54
CA ILE A 44 -5.09 1.89 3.32
C ILE A 44 -6.38 1.17 3.69
N PHE A 45 -7.46 1.51 2.99
CA PHE A 45 -8.75 0.86 3.17
C PHE A 45 -8.88 -0.25 2.12
N CYS A 46 -8.93 -1.50 2.56
CA CYS A 46 -9.06 -2.63 1.67
C CYS A 46 -10.48 -2.68 1.08
N HIS A 47 -10.59 -2.87 -0.24
CA HIS A 47 -11.89 -2.94 -0.90
C HIS A 47 -12.62 -4.27 -0.64
N GLU A 48 -11.87 -5.36 -0.46
CA GLU A 48 -12.47 -6.70 -0.37
C GLU A 48 -12.74 -7.17 1.06
N SER A 49 -12.13 -6.53 2.04
CA SER A 49 -12.26 -6.94 3.43
C SER A 49 -12.30 -5.69 4.29
N PRO A 50 -13.21 -5.61 5.26
CA PRO A 50 -13.21 -4.48 6.17
C PRO A 50 -11.93 -4.47 6.98
N GLY A 51 -11.30 -3.31 7.04
CA GLY A 51 -10.08 -3.16 7.81
C GLY A 51 -9.18 -2.07 7.26
N LEU A 52 -8.25 -1.68 8.10
CA LEU A 52 -7.24 -0.70 7.77
C LEU A 52 -5.88 -1.37 7.74
N VAL A 53 -5.08 -1.00 6.76
CA VAL A 53 -3.71 -1.50 6.62
C VAL A 53 -2.77 -0.30 6.67
N ASP A 54 -1.71 -0.43 7.47
CA ASP A 54 -0.66 0.59 7.56
C ASP A 54 0.41 0.29 6.51
N ARG A 55 1.11 1.32 6.05
CA ARG A 55 2.21 1.16 5.10
C ARG A 55 3.35 0.29 5.65
N MET A 56 3.46 0.14 6.98
CA MET A 56 4.45 -0.76 7.58
C MET A 56 4.11 -2.22 7.31
N ASP A 57 2.83 -2.54 7.17
CA ASP A 57 2.36 -3.89 6.85
C ASP A 57 2.29 -4.12 5.35
N ALA A 58 2.14 -3.06 4.57
CA ALA A 58 2.07 -3.10 3.11
C ALA A 58 2.99 -2.02 2.53
N PRO A 59 4.31 -2.27 2.47
CA PRO A 59 5.27 -1.23 2.07
C PRO A 59 5.36 -0.97 0.57
N TRP A 60 4.64 -1.73 -0.26
CA TRP A 60 4.64 -1.56 -1.70
C TRP A 60 3.26 -1.15 -2.21
N TRP A 61 3.24 -0.28 -3.21
CA TRP A 61 1.99 0.10 -3.85
C TRP A 61 2.19 0.38 -5.34
N MET A 62 1.11 0.39 -6.08
CA MET A 62 1.08 0.85 -7.46
C MET A 62 -0.33 1.34 -7.78
N VAL A 63 -0.46 2.14 -8.82
CA VAL A 63 -1.75 2.72 -9.19
C VAL A 63 -2.71 1.61 -9.63
N ASP A 64 -3.93 1.67 -9.11
CA ASP A 64 -5.02 0.83 -9.60
C ASP A 64 -5.86 1.69 -10.55
N ASP A 65 -5.74 1.41 -11.84
CA ASP A 65 -6.48 2.15 -12.87
C ASP A 65 -7.85 1.51 -13.16
N GLY A 66 -8.21 0.47 -12.42
CA GLY A 66 -9.50 -0.19 -12.57
C GLY A 66 -9.58 -1.16 -13.75
N VAL A 67 -8.53 -1.29 -14.52
CA VAL A 67 -8.53 -2.12 -15.74
C VAL A 67 -7.72 -3.39 -15.55
N MET A 68 -6.68 -3.32 -14.75
CA MET A 68 -5.71 -4.37 -14.57
C MET A 68 -6.21 -5.48 -13.65
N ASN A 69 -5.87 -6.72 -14.00
CA ASN A 69 -6.02 -7.84 -13.08
C ASN A 69 -4.99 -7.70 -11.96
N ARG A 70 -5.19 -8.47 -10.88
CA ARG A 70 -4.27 -8.45 -9.74
C ARG A 70 -2.81 -8.58 -10.23
N PRO A 71 -1.95 -7.63 -9.91
CA PRO A 71 -0.56 -7.70 -10.35
C PRO A 71 0.21 -8.79 -9.61
N ILE A 72 1.34 -9.19 -10.18
CA ILE A 72 2.26 -10.14 -9.54
C ILE A 72 2.97 -9.38 -8.43
N LYS A 73 3.20 -10.05 -7.30
CA LYS A 73 3.88 -9.44 -6.15
C LYS A 73 5.28 -8.95 -6.53
N PRO A 74 5.83 -7.98 -5.82
CA PRO A 74 7.20 -7.52 -6.09
C PRO A 74 8.22 -8.61 -5.79
N ALA A 75 9.41 -8.48 -6.39
CA ALA A 75 10.48 -9.45 -6.22
C ALA A 75 11.00 -9.52 -4.77
N LYS A 76 10.92 -8.40 -4.05
CA LYS A 76 11.31 -8.32 -2.64
C LYS A 76 10.07 -8.08 -1.80
N ASP A 77 10.01 -8.71 -0.63
CA ASP A 77 8.90 -8.48 0.29
C ASP A 77 8.95 -7.09 0.93
N TYR A 78 10.15 -6.55 1.10
CA TYR A 78 10.34 -5.22 1.68
C TYR A 78 11.23 -4.37 0.79
N PRO A 79 10.89 -3.08 0.61
CA PRO A 79 11.78 -2.18 -0.14
C PRO A 79 13.06 -1.90 0.63
N ASP A 80 14.10 -1.48 -0.09
CA ASP A 80 15.41 -1.21 0.52
C ASP A 80 15.35 -0.08 1.55
N ASP A 81 14.41 0.84 1.40
CA ASP A 81 14.22 1.95 2.32
C ASP A 81 13.21 1.65 3.44
N TYR A 82 12.79 0.39 3.58
CA TYR A 82 11.91 -0.01 4.66
C TYR A 82 12.62 0.18 6.00
N PRO A 83 12.00 0.90 6.95
CA PRO A 83 12.66 1.12 8.25
C PRO A 83 12.79 -0.19 9.00
N SER A 84 14.04 -0.56 9.29
CA SER A 84 14.36 -1.72 10.13
C SER A 84 14.67 -1.20 11.51
N GLY A 85 13.70 -1.40 12.40
CA GLY A 85 13.85 -0.83 13.72
C GLY A 85 14.27 -1.78 14.75
#